data_d88c8f8a15734cf78497eaac74970de8
#
_entry.id   d88c8f8a15734cf78497eaac74970de8
#
_cell.length_a   1.000
_cell.length_b   1.000
_cell.length_c   1.000
_cell.angle_alpha   90.00
_cell.angle_beta   90.00
_cell.angle_gamma   90.00
#
_symmetry.space_group_name_H-M   'P 1'
#
loop_
_entity.id
_entity.type
_entity.pdbx_description
1 polymer ?
#
loop_
_entity_poly.entity_id
_entity_poly.type
_entity_poly.pdbx_seq_one_letter_code
_entity_poly.pdbx_strand_id
1 'polypeptide(L)'
;MDNIVVVFTMDGCPFCEMMKSQLVESQIDFVERNIREHEEEYQLFVEATGSEFVPAFMIINDPYGNPKSSAFIPEKDYNTIEEGVQIIKNVMKG
;
A
#
# COMPACT_ATOMS: atom_id res chain seq x y z
N MET A 1 -5.63 -5.43 -16.96
CA MET A 1 -6.54 -4.73 -16.08
C MET A 1 -5.76 -3.82 -15.15
N ASP A 2 -6.27 -2.62 -15.02
CA ASP A 2 -5.52 -1.60 -14.31
C ASP A 2 -5.85 -1.63 -12.81
N ASN A 3 -4.90 -2.08 -12.03
CA ASN A 3 -5.00 -2.00 -10.58
C ASN A 3 -4.16 -0.82 -10.11
N ILE A 4 -4.64 -0.10 -9.11
CA ILE A 4 -3.91 1.02 -8.53
C ILE A 4 -3.41 0.60 -7.16
N VAL A 5 -2.12 0.75 -6.93
CA VAL A 5 -1.49 0.48 -5.63
C VAL A 5 -1.27 1.81 -4.93
N VAL A 6 -1.81 1.95 -3.73
CA VAL A 6 -1.63 3.14 -2.89
C VAL A 6 -0.83 2.73 -1.66
N VAL A 7 0.32 3.37 -1.45
CA VAL A 7 1.19 3.06 -0.31
C VAL A 7 1.17 4.24 0.66
N PHE A 8 0.80 3.98 1.90
CA PHE A 8 0.85 5.00 2.95
C PHE A 8 2.21 4.99 3.61
N THR A 9 2.83 6.14 3.68
CA THR A 9 4.19 6.30 4.18
C THR A 9 4.27 7.43 5.21
N MET A 10 5.41 7.50 5.90
CA MET A 10 5.67 8.51 6.90
C MET A 10 7.10 8.98 6.74
N ASP A 11 7.36 10.26 7.04
CA ASP A 11 8.73 10.79 7.02
C ASP A 11 9.59 10.06 8.05
N GLY A 12 10.84 9.76 7.67
CA GLY A 12 11.77 9.10 8.56
C GLY A 12 11.46 7.63 8.81
N CYS A 13 10.74 6.99 7.90
CA CYS A 13 10.37 5.58 8.02
C CYS A 13 11.26 4.74 7.10
N PRO A 14 12.27 4.01 7.64
CA PRO A 14 13.15 3.19 6.81
C PRO A 14 12.40 2.10 6.05
N PHE A 15 11.42 1.48 6.69
CA PHE A 15 10.64 0.41 6.05
C PHE A 15 9.78 0.94 4.90
N CYS A 16 9.30 2.18 5.01
CA CYS A 16 8.57 2.82 3.93
C CYS A 16 9.48 3.01 2.71
N GLU A 17 10.72 3.44 2.96
CA GLU A 17 11.70 3.62 1.88
C GLU A 17 12.09 2.30 1.25
N MET A 18 12.22 1.24 2.04
CA MET A 18 12.49 -0.10 1.53
C MET A 18 11.37 -0.58 0.61
N MET A 19 10.13 -0.40 1.02
CA MET A 19 8.99 -0.84 0.20
C MET A 19 8.96 -0.07 -1.12
N LYS A 20 9.14 1.25 -1.09
CA LYS A 20 9.15 2.05 -2.30
C LYS A 20 10.28 1.63 -3.23
N SER A 21 11.47 1.40 -2.70
CA SER A 21 12.62 0.97 -3.50
C SER A 21 12.34 -0.37 -4.19
N GLN A 22 11.79 -1.32 -3.47
CA GLN A 22 11.50 -2.64 -4.04
C GLN A 22 10.42 -2.56 -5.12
N LEU A 23 9.42 -1.70 -4.94
CA LEU A 23 8.39 -1.52 -5.95
C LEU A 23 8.97 -0.89 -7.23
N VAL A 24 9.84 0.10 -7.07
CA VAL A 24 10.53 0.72 -8.21
C VAL A 24 11.39 -0.31 -8.93
N GLU A 25 12.17 -1.10 -8.20
CA GLU A 25 13.01 -2.14 -8.80
C GLU A 25 12.20 -3.20 -9.53
N SER A 26 11.00 -3.46 -9.05
CA SER A 26 10.11 -4.44 -9.68
C SER A 26 9.26 -3.85 -10.80
N GLN A 27 9.46 -2.57 -11.12
CA GLN A 27 8.74 -1.85 -12.16
C GLN A 27 7.23 -1.83 -11.91
N ILE A 28 6.85 -1.70 -10.64
CA ILE A 28 5.45 -1.59 -10.24
C ILE A 28 5.13 -0.13 -9.97
N ASP A 29 4.16 0.41 -10.67
CA ASP A 29 3.69 1.76 -10.44
C ASP A 29 2.84 1.80 -9.16
N PHE A 30 3.03 2.85 -8.38
CA PHE A 30 2.25 3.04 -7.16
C PHE A 30 2.06 4.52 -6.89
N VAL A 31 1.04 4.82 -6.09
CA VAL A 31 0.77 6.18 -5.62
C VAL A 31 1.20 6.24 -4.16
N GLU A 32 2.11 7.15 -3.85
CA GLU A 32 2.54 7.36 -2.47
C GLU A 32 1.63 8.38 -1.80
N ARG A 33 1.17 8.05 -0.59
CA ARG A 33 0.41 8.95 0.25
C ARG A 33 1.12 9.13 1.58
N ASN A 34 1.86 10.22 1.72
CA ASN A 34 2.49 10.56 2.99
C ASN A 34 1.39 10.92 3.98
N ILE A 35 1.37 10.30 5.14
CA ILE A 35 0.27 10.45 6.08
C ILE A 35 0.13 11.86 6.63
N ARG A 36 1.19 12.67 6.59
CA ARG A 36 1.13 14.07 7.02
C ARG A 36 0.39 14.94 5.99
N GLU A 37 0.55 14.62 4.71
CA GLU A 37 -0.07 15.37 3.62
C GLU A 37 -1.47 14.86 3.28
N HIS A 38 -1.79 13.65 3.68
CA HIS A 38 -3.06 12.98 3.36
C HIS A 38 -3.71 12.43 4.62
N GLU A 39 -3.83 13.26 5.66
CA GLU A 39 -4.35 12.84 6.96
C GLU A 39 -5.76 12.27 6.89
N GLU A 40 -6.63 12.88 6.10
CA GLU A 40 -8.02 12.42 6.01
C GLU A 40 -8.12 11.03 5.39
N GLU A 41 -7.37 10.79 4.31
CA GLU A 41 -7.35 9.49 3.68
C GLU A 41 -6.79 8.44 4.63
N TYR A 42 -5.72 8.80 5.35
CA TYR A 42 -5.09 7.89 6.29
C TYR A 42 -6.02 7.56 7.45
N GLN A 43 -6.76 8.54 7.97
CA GLN A 43 -7.71 8.28 9.05
C GLN A 43 -8.80 7.32 8.63
N LEU A 44 -9.31 7.45 7.41
CA LEU A 44 -10.29 6.52 6.88
C LEU A 44 -9.71 5.11 6.79
N PHE A 45 -8.45 5.00 6.38
CA PHE A 45 -7.75 3.72 6.31
C PHE A 45 -7.59 3.10 7.70
N VAL A 46 -7.19 3.90 8.68
CA VAL A 46 -7.04 3.45 10.06
C VAL A 46 -8.38 2.97 10.63
N GLU A 47 -9.44 3.70 10.38
CA GLU A 47 -10.78 3.31 10.84
C GLU A 47 -11.23 1.99 10.21
N ALA A 48 -10.92 1.79 8.93
CA ALA A 48 -11.31 0.58 8.22
C ALA A 48 -10.49 -0.64 8.63
N THR A 49 -9.20 -0.45 8.94
CA THR A 49 -8.29 -1.57 9.22
C THR A 49 -8.02 -1.77 10.71
N GLY A 50 -8.18 -0.73 11.51
CA GLY A 50 -7.83 -0.77 12.93
C GLY A 50 -6.32 -0.71 13.18
N SER A 51 -5.52 -0.33 12.20
CA SER A 51 -4.06 -0.29 12.32
C SER A 51 -3.51 1.08 11.97
N GLU A 52 -2.56 1.56 12.78
CA GLU A 52 -1.86 2.82 12.55
C GLU A 52 -0.41 2.61 12.08
N PHE A 53 -0.03 1.38 11.77
CA PHE A 53 1.34 1.07 11.35
C PHE A 53 1.57 1.37 9.88
N VAL A 54 2.74 1.90 9.57
CA VAL A 54 3.20 2.11 8.20
C VAL A 54 4.53 1.38 7.99
N PRO A 55 4.88 0.98 6.77
CA PRO A 55 4.12 1.18 5.56
C PRO A 55 2.90 0.26 5.49
N ALA A 56 1.80 0.79 5.00
CA ALA A 56 0.62 0.00 4.72
C ALA A 56 0.20 0.31 3.29
N PHE A 57 -0.55 -0.57 2.66
CA PHE A 57 -0.93 -0.32 1.28
C PHE A 57 -2.35 -0.82 1.00
N MET A 58 -2.90 -0.28 -0.08
CA MET A 58 -4.23 -0.60 -0.54
C MET A 58 -4.14 -0.85 -2.04
N ILE A 59 -4.87 -1.83 -2.52
CA ILE A 59 -4.93 -2.12 -3.95
C ILE A 59 -6.37 -1.90 -4.41
N ILE A 60 -6.54 -1.02 -5.40
CA ILE A 60 -7.84 -0.72 -5.97
C ILE A 60 -7.95 -1.46 -7.30
N ASN A 61 -8.89 -2.39 -7.36
CA ASN A 61 -9.16 -3.17 -8.58
C ASN A 61 -10.25 -2.48 -9.38
N ASP A 62 -10.10 -2.46 -10.68
CA ASP A 62 -11.08 -1.93 -11.62
C ASP A 62 -11.55 -0.51 -11.25
N PRO A 63 -10.61 0.45 -11.17
CA PRO A 63 -10.93 1.79 -10.67
C PRO A 63 -11.92 2.57 -11.54
N TYR A 64 -12.07 2.19 -12.80
CA TYR A 64 -12.95 2.90 -13.72
C TYR A 64 -14.29 2.21 -13.95
N GLY A 65 -14.48 1.02 -13.39
CA GLY A 65 -15.72 0.27 -13.53
C GLY A 65 -16.43 0.15 -12.19
N ASN A 66 -16.23 -0.97 -11.53
CA ASN A 66 -16.80 -1.26 -10.21
C ASN A 66 -15.66 -1.39 -9.21
N PRO A 67 -15.13 -0.28 -8.69
CA PRO A 67 -13.91 -0.32 -7.88
C PRO A 67 -14.08 -1.10 -6.59
N LYS A 68 -13.10 -1.96 -6.32
CA LYS A 68 -13.01 -2.70 -5.06
C LYS A 68 -11.63 -2.47 -4.49
N SER A 69 -11.55 -2.09 -3.24
CA SER A 69 -10.28 -1.88 -2.58
C SER A 69 -10.01 -2.95 -1.55
N SER A 70 -8.76 -3.38 -1.50
CA SER A 70 -8.28 -4.32 -0.49
C SER A 70 -7.16 -3.65 0.28
N ALA A 71 -7.25 -3.67 1.60
CA ALA A 71 -6.26 -3.05 2.48
C ALA A 71 -5.35 -4.12 3.06
N PHE A 72 -4.05 -3.81 3.13
CA PHE A 72 -3.03 -4.71 3.67
C PHE A 72 -2.22 -3.98 4.71
N ILE A 73 -2.12 -4.53 5.90
CA ILE A 73 -1.48 -3.88 7.03
C ILE A 73 -0.37 -4.76 7.61
N PRO A 74 0.67 -4.14 8.21
CA PRO A 74 1.74 -4.91 8.86
C PRO A 74 1.21 -5.76 9.99
N GLU A 75 1.89 -6.86 10.24
CA GLU A 75 1.61 -7.84 11.29
C GLU A 75 0.40 -8.72 11.04
N LYS A 76 -0.61 -8.21 10.34
CA LYS A 76 -1.78 -9.00 10.00
C LYS A 76 -1.62 -9.68 8.63
N ASP A 77 -1.24 -8.90 7.64
CA ASP A 77 -1.17 -9.38 6.25
C ASP A 77 0.24 -9.74 5.82
N TYR A 78 1.24 -9.10 6.41
CA TYR A 78 2.63 -9.38 6.13
C TYR A 78 3.51 -8.98 7.32
N ASN A 79 4.64 -9.66 7.48
CA ASN A 79 5.56 -9.40 8.59
C ASN A 79 6.86 -8.75 8.12
N THR A 80 7.19 -8.89 6.83
CA THR A 80 8.39 -8.27 6.25
C THR A 80 8.00 -7.46 5.03
N ILE A 81 8.88 -6.52 4.66
CA ILE A 81 8.67 -5.70 3.46
C ILE A 81 8.63 -6.59 2.22
N GLU A 82 9.48 -7.61 2.17
CA GLU A 82 9.53 -8.56 1.05
C GLU A 82 8.18 -9.28 0.89
N GLU A 83 7.57 -9.67 1.98
CA GLU A 83 6.26 -10.32 1.95
C GLU A 83 5.18 -9.36 1.42
N GLY A 84 5.21 -8.12 1.88
CA GLY A 84 4.27 -7.10 1.42
C GLY A 84 4.41 -6.85 -0.08
N VAL A 85 5.63 -6.69 -0.56
CA VAL A 85 5.90 -6.48 -1.97
C VAL A 85 5.47 -7.71 -2.79
N GLN A 86 5.66 -8.91 -2.25
CA GLN A 86 5.25 -10.13 -2.95
C GLN A 86 3.73 -10.20 -3.14
N ILE A 87 2.96 -9.73 -2.14
CA ILE A 87 1.51 -9.64 -2.27
C ILE A 87 1.14 -8.73 -3.45
N ILE A 88 1.80 -7.57 -3.53
CA ILE A 88 1.55 -6.62 -4.62
C ILE A 88 1.90 -7.25 -5.97
N LYS A 89 3.05 -7.93 -6.06
CA LYS A 89 3.46 -8.59 -7.29
C LYS A 89 2.45 -9.64 -7.73
N ASN A 90 1.93 -10.42 -6.80
CA ASN A 90 0.95 -11.47 -7.10
C ASN A 90 -0.34 -10.88 -7.65
N VAL A 91 -0.81 -9.80 -7.06
CA VAL A 91 -2.03 -9.13 -7.53
C VAL A 91 -1.83 -8.51 -8.90
N MET A 92 -0.67 -7.87 -9.11
CA MET A 92 -0.39 -7.18 -10.38
C MET A 92 -0.15 -8.15 -11.53
N LYS A 93 0.25 -9.37 -11.26
CA LYS A 93 0.41 -10.41 -12.29
C LYS A 93 -0.94 -10.98 -12.76
N GLY A 94 -1.87 -11.00 -11.88
CA GLY A 94 -3.18 -11.58 -12.14
C GLY A 94 -4.07 -10.64 -12.89
#